data_4ba6e98c54edaadc753ebc914dcda10b
#
_entry.id   4ba6e98c54edaadc753ebc914dcda10b
#
_cell.length_a   1.000
_cell.length_b   1.000
_cell.length_c   1.000
_cell.angle_alpha   90.00
_cell.angle_beta   90.00
_cell.angle_gamma   90.00
#
_symmetry.space_group_name_H-M   'P 1'
#
loop_
_entity.id
_entity.type
_entity.pdbx_description
1 polymer ?
#
loop_
_entity_poly.entity_id
_entity_poly.type
_entity_poly.pdbx_seq_one_letter_code
_entity_poly.pdbx_strand_id
1 'polypeptide(L)'
;VKKPKEVEVTDEFAKTLGAKDLNDLKKIISKQINEEFKNSLNIISKNQILKGLEQIKVEDLPQSLIDEEVKVLGQGQTEEELKKNKNNLEKNASKRIKLGLILNEIGEKNKIKVDPNEIQAEIQKQLSMMPGQEKIIMDYYKKNPSASASLRGTLYEEKIINFIKSKAKSNKRILDKNEAEKIIKAENE
;
A
#
# COMPACT_ATOMS: atom_id res chain seq x y z
N VAL A 1 -24.97 -31.84 9.08
CA VAL A 1 -24.65 -30.41 9.27
C VAL A 1 -24.55 -30.17 10.77
N LYS A 2 -23.34 -29.96 11.31
CA LYS A 2 -23.16 -29.64 12.73
C LYS A 2 -23.56 -28.19 12.96
N LYS A 3 -24.50 -27.92 13.86
CA LYS A 3 -24.81 -26.57 14.33
C LYS A 3 -23.60 -25.98 15.07
N PRO A 4 -23.26 -24.71 14.86
CA PRO A 4 -22.21 -24.07 15.64
C PRO A 4 -22.65 -24.11 17.14
N LYS A 5 -21.74 -24.56 17.99
CA LYS A 5 -21.94 -24.55 19.46
C LYS A 5 -21.60 -23.13 19.92
N GLU A 6 -22.50 -22.47 20.60
CA GLU A 6 -22.17 -21.23 21.30
C GLU A 6 -21.10 -21.52 22.35
N VAL A 7 -19.95 -20.86 22.20
CA VAL A 7 -18.85 -20.97 23.13
C VAL A 7 -18.90 -19.75 24.04
N GLU A 8 -18.99 -19.97 25.35
CA GLU A 8 -18.87 -18.90 26.33
C GLU A 8 -17.47 -18.28 26.24
N VAL A 9 -17.45 -16.95 26.18
CA VAL A 9 -16.20 -16.17 26.11
C VAL A 9 -15.64 -16.03 27.52
N THR A 10 -14.83 -17.01 27.93
CA THR A 10 -14.22 -17.13 29.26
C THR A 10 -12.71 -16.89 29.21
N ASP A 11 -12.07 -16.76 30.37
CA ASP A 11 -10.59 -16.68 30.46
C ASP A 11 -9.92 -17.95 29.89
N GLU A 12 -10.57 -19.11 30.03
CA GLU A 12 -10.08 -20.37 29.44
C GLU A 12 -10.12 -20.31 27.91
N PHE A 13 -11.21 -19.78 27.35
CA PHE A 13 -11.31 -19.54 25.91
C PHE A 13 -10.22 -18.55 25.43
N ALA A 14 -9.96 -17.47 26.16
CA ALA A 14 -8.90 -16.53 25.85
C ALA A 14 -7.51 -17.19 25.80
N LYS A 15 -7.23 -18.12 26.74
CA LYS A 15 -5.98 -18.89 26.76
C LYS A 15 -5.83 -19.79 25.54
N THR A 16 -6.90 -20.39 25.03
CA THR A 16 -6.84 -21.19 23.79
C THR A 16 -6.48 -20.37 22.57
N LEU A 17 -6.72 -19.06 22.61
CA LEU A 17 -6.35 -18.09 21.56
C LEU A 17 -4.99 -17.41 21.81
N GLY A 18 -4.22 -17.86 22.82
CA GLY A 18 -2.89 -17.36 23.13
C GLY A 18 -2.85 -16.09 23.99
N ALA A 19 -4.00 -15.66 24.53
CA ALA A 19 -4.07 -14.54 25.49
C ALA A 19 -3.93 -15.08 26.93
N LYS A 20 -3.58 -14.19 27.87
CA LYS A 20 -3.43 -14.54 29.30
C LYS A 20 -4.79 -14.69 29.99
N ASP A 21 -5.70 -13.82 29.67
CA ASP A 21 -7.07 -13.73 30.17
C ASP A 21 -7.96 -12.98 29.18
N LEU A 22 -9.22 -12.80 29.51
CA LEU A 22 -10.22 -12.12 28.69
C LEU A 22 -9.89 -10.64 28.45
N ASN A 23 -9.27 -9.96 29.42
CA ASN A 23 -8.88 -8.57 29.28
C ASN A 23 -7.69 -8.43 28.33
N ASP A 24 -6.75 -9.35 28.38
CA ASP A 24 -5.62 -9.40 27.45
C ASP A 24 -6.12 -9.70 26.03
N LEU A 25 -7.03 -10.65 25.85
CA LEU A 25 -7.68 -10.94 24.57
C LEU A 25 -8.37 -9.70 23.99
N LYS A 26 -9.14 -8.97 24.80
CA LYS A 26 -9.79 -7.72 24.38
C LYS A 26 -8.78 -6.66 23.94
N LYS A 27 -7.64 -6.54 24.63
CA LYS A 27 -6.56 -5.61 24.26
C LYS A 27 -5.92 -6.00 22.92
N ILE A 28 -5.64 -7.29 22.74
CA ILE A 28 -5.06 -7.82 21.49
C ILE A 28 -6.01 -7.53 20.32
N ILE A 29 -7.30 -7.86 20.45
CA ILE A 29 -8.31 -7.61 19.42
C ILE A 29 -8.45 -6.11 19.14
N SER A 30 -8.54 -5.27 20.20
CA SER A 30 -8.63 -3.82 20.03
C SER A 30 -7.41 -3.25 19.31
N LYS A 31 -6.21 -3.74 19.63
CA LYS A 31 -4.98 -3.34 18.95
C LYS A 31 -5.02 -3.73 17.47
N GLN A 32 -5.44 -4.96 17.18
CA GLN A 32 -5.54 -5.46 15.80
C GLN A 32 -6.55 -4.63 14.99
N ILE A 33 -7.74 -4.38 15.52
CA ILE A 33 -8.76 -3.54 14.88
C ILE A 33 -8.22 -2.13 14.63
N ASN A 34 -7.55 -1.53 15.60
CA ASN A 34 -6.96 -0.20 15.45
C ASN A 34 -5.87 -0.17 14.36
N GLU A 35 -5.06 -1.20 14.27
CA GLU A 35 -4.04 -1.32 13.21
C GLU A 35 -4.68 -1.48 11.82
N GLU A 36 -5.74 -2.28 11.69
CA GLU A 36 -6.49 -2.44 10.44
C GLU A 36 -7.12 -1.12 9.99
N PHE A 37 -7.81 -0.40 10.90
CA PHE A 37 -8.35 0.92 10.58
C PHE A 37 -7.25 1.92 10.22
N LYS A 38 -6.13 1.92 10.93
CA LYS A 38 -5.00 2.80 10.62
C LYS A 38 -4.44 2.53 9.24
N ASN A 39 -4.31 1.26 8.86
CA ASN A 39 -3.84 0.87 7.53
C ASN A 39 -4.83 1.31 6.45
N SER A 40 -6.13 1.08 6.65
CA SER A 40 -7.18 1.52 5.73
C SER A 40 -7.19 3.04 5.55
N LEU A 41 -7.09 3.80 6.65
CA LEU A 41 -7.00 5.27 6.62
C LEU A 41 -5.73 5.76 5.89
N ASN A 42 -4.61 5.04 6.03
CA ASN A 42 -3.40 5.35 5.30
C ASN A 42 -3.57 5.18 3.79
N ILE A 43 -4.21 4.08 3.36
CA ILE A 43 -4.52 3.81 1.96
C ILE A 43 -5.45 4.90 1.40
N ILE A 44 -6.56 5.19 2.09
CA ILE A 44 -7.51 6.23 1.70
C ILE A 44 -6.81 7.59 1.55
N SER A 45 -6.01 7.97 2.56
CA SER A 45 -5.28 9.25 2.53
C SER A 45 -4.26 9.29 1.39
N LYS A 46 -3.58 8.19 1.09
CA LYS A 46 -2.65 8.06 -0.04
C LYS A 46 -3.41 8.28 -1.35
N ASN A 47 -4.52 7.57 -1.54
CA ASN A 47 -5.34 7.67 -2.75
C ASN A 47 -5.88 9.09 -2.95
N GLN A 48 -6.34 9.76 -1.89
CA GLN A 48 -6.79 11.15 -1.97
C GLN A 48 -5.66 12.10 -2.38
N ILE A 49 -4.46 11.93 -1.86
CA ILE A 49 -3.29 12.72 -2.26
C ILE A 49 -2.97 12.47 -3.73
N LEU A 50 -2.91 11.21 -4.17
CA LEU A 50 -2.62 10.87 -5.56
C LEU A 50 -3.68 11.42 -6.51
N LYS A 51 -4.98 11.28 -6.17
CA LYS A 51 -6.09 11.91 -6.93
C LYS A 51 -5.95 13.45 -7.00
N GLY A 52 -5.49 14.08 -5.92
CA GLY A 52 -5.19 15.53 -5.91
C GLY A 52 -4.00 15.88 -6.81
N LEU A 53 -2.93 15.11 -6.78
CA LEU A 53 -1.76 15.30 -7.63
C LEU A 53 -2.08 15.09 -9.12
N GLU A 54 -2.99 14.20 -9.46
CA GLU A 54 -3.46 14.00 -10.84
C GLU A 54 -4.08 15.26 -11.46
N GLN A 55 -4.60 16.19 -10.66
CA GLN A 55 -5.18 17.46 -11.15
C GLN A 55 -4.11 18.49 -11.55
N ILE A 56 -2.87 18.31 -11.11
CA ILE A 56 -1.76 19.19 -11.50
C ILE A 56 -1.53 19.03 -12.99
N LYS A 57 -1.50 20.14 -13.73
CA LYS A 57 -1.17 20.12 -15.16
C LYS A 57 0.35 19.90 -15.30
N VAL A 58 0.73 18.91 -16.07
CA VAL A 58 2.10 18.68 -16.50
C VAL A 58 2.07 18.75 -18.03
N GLU A 59 2.82 19.69 -18.58
CA GLU A 59 2.99 19.85 -20.01
C GLU A 59 4.07 18.87 -20.49
N ASP A 60 3.91 18.34 -21.69
CA ASP A 60 4.90 17.52 -22.42
C ASP A 60 5.44 16.29 -21.65
N LEU A 61 4.55 15.33 -21.41
CA LEU A 61 4.98 14.03 -20.93
C LEU A 61 5.86 13.34 -22.01
N PRO A 62 7.07 12.86 -21.66
CA PRO A 62 7.92 12.18 -22.62
C PRO A 62 7.25 10.93 -23.18
N GLN A 63 7.00 10.91 -24.50
CA GLN A 63 6.31 9.79 -25.15
C GLN A 63 7.06 8.46 -24.98
N SER A 64 8.39 8.50 -24.96
CA SER A 64 9.22 7.30 -24.74
C SER A 64 8.92 6.62 -23.40
N LEU A 65 8.70 7.40 -22.33
CA LEU A 65 8.34 6.85 -21.00
C LEU A 65 6.92 6.25 -21.01
N ILE A 66 5.99 6.89 -21.72
CA ILE A 66 4.63 6.37 -21.88
C ILE A 66 4.67 5.03 -22.62
N ASP A 67 5.44 4.95 -23.70
CA ASP A 67 5.54 3.73 -24.51
C ASP A 67 6.19 2.57 -23.74
N GLU A 68 7.20 2.86 -22.92
CA GLU A 68 7.80 1.87 -22.01
C GLU A 68 6.81 1.40 -20.96
N GLU A 69 6.07 2.30 -20.33
CA GLU A 69 5.08 1.96 -19.31
C GLU A 69 3.90 1.18 -19.91
N VAL A 70 3.48 1.48 -21.15
CA VAL A 70 2.47 0.69 -21.89
C VAL A 70 2.95 -0.76 -22.06
N LYS A 71 4.24 -0.97 -22.40
CA LYS A 71 4.80 -2.33 -22.49
C LYS A 71 4.76 -3.06 -21.14
N VAL A 72 5.09 -2.35 -20.05
CA VAL A 72 5.03 -2.93 -18.70
C VAL A 72 3.59 -3.30 -18.31
N LEU A 73 2.63 -2.39 -18.55
CA LEU A 73 1.21 -2.64 -18.23
C LEU A 73 0.58 -3.73 -19.12
N GLY A 74 1.11 -3.93 -20.31
CA GLY A 74 0.65 -4.94 -21.26
C GLY A 74 1.30 -6.32 -21.08
N GLN A 75 2.24 -6.48 -20.13
CA GLN A 75 2.89 -7.77 -19.92
C GLN A 75 1.87 -8.86 -19.55
N GLY A 76 1.97 -9.99 -20.28
CA GLY A 76 1.07 -11.14 -20.08
C GLY A 76 -0.25 -11.07 -20.83
N GLN A 77 -0.53 -9.99 -21.57
CA GLN A 77 -1.69 -9.88 -22.46
C GLN A 77 -1.35 -10.39 -23.87
N THR A 78 -2.35 -10.94 -24.53
CA THR A 78 -2.24 -11.35 -25.96
C THR A 78 -2.23 -10.13 -26.87
N GLU A 79 -1.76 -10.29 -28.13
CA GLU A 79 -1.77 -9.18 -29.11
C GLU A 79 -3.17 -8.62 -29.38
N GLU A 80 -4.20 -9.48 -29.33
CA GLU A 80 -5.59 -9.05 -29.51
C GLU A 80 -6.08 -8.21 -28.33
N GLU A 81 -5.75 -8.61 -27.10
CA GLU A 81 -6.07 -7.85 -25.89
C GLU A 81 -5.33 -6.52 -25.83
N LEU A 82 -4.05 -6.49 -26.22
CA LEU A 82 -3.26 -5.27 -26.32
C LEU A 82 -3.89 -4.27 -27.30
N LYS A 83 -4.29 -4.74 -28.49
CA LYS A 83 -4.97 -3.89 -29.48
C LYS A 83 -6.30 -3.36 -28.96
N LYS A 84 -7.08 -4.20 -28.28
CA LYS A 84 -8.40 -3.85 -27.76
C LYS A 84 -8.31 -2.85 -26.58
N ASN A 85 -7.26 -2.98 -25.78
CA ASN A 85 -7.06 -2.17 -24.57
C ASN A 85 -6.08 -0.99 -24.78
N LYS A 86 -5.56 -0.78 -25.99
CA LYS A 86 -4.50 0.19 -26.27
C LYS A 86 -4.77 1.57 -25.64
N ASN A 87 -5.94 2.15 -25.89
CA ASN A 87 -6.30 3.46 -25.37
C ASN A 87 -6.34 3.53 -23.84
N ASN A 88 -6.80 2.46 -23.19
CA ASN A 88 -6.81 2.37 -21.73
C ASN A 88 -5.38 2.22 -21.18
N LEU A 89 -4.54 1.41 -21.82
CA LEU A 89 -3.15 1.24 -21.44
C LEU A 89 -2.38 2.56 -21.55
N GLU A 90 -2.51 3.27 -22.68
CA GLU A 90 -1.89 4.58 -22.89
C GLU A 90 -2.36 5.62 -21.84
N LYS A 91 -3.66 5.66 -21.56
CA LYS A 91 -4.23 6.56 -20.55
C LYS A 91 -3.70 6.25 -19.14
N ASN A 92 -3.63 4.97 -18.80
CA ASN A 92 -3.11 4.54 -17.50
C ASN A 92 -1.60 4.77 -17.40
N ALA A 93 -0.84 4.47 -18.46
CA ALA A 93 0.58 4.75 -18.55
C ALA A 93 0.87 6.25 -18.37
N SER A 94 0.16 7.10 -19.12
CA SER A 94 0.29 8.57 -18.99
C SER A 94 0.01 9.07 -17.59
N LYS A 95 -1.02 8.53 -16.91
CA LYS A 95 -1.30 8.87 -15.50
C LYS A 95 -0.17 8.46 -14.56
N ARG A 96 0.35 7.24 -14.72
CA ARG A 96 1.44 6.73 -13.87
C ARG A 96 2.72 7.51 -14.08
N ILE A 97 3.10 7.78 -15.33
CA ILE A 97 4.28 8.60 -15.66
C ILE A 97 4.12 10.01 -15.08
N LYS A 98 2.97 10.64 -15.28
CA LYS A 98 2.67 11.96 -14.72
C LYS A 98 2.84 11.99 -13.19
N LEU A 99 2.22 11.05 -12.49
CA LEU A 99 2.34 10.96 -11.03
C LEU A 99 3.79 10.70 -10.59
N GLY A 100 4.50 9.80 -11.29
CA GLY A 100 5.90 9.53 -11.03
C GLY A 100 6.78 10.77 -11.14
N LEU A 101 6.60 11.58 -12.21
CA LEU A 101 7.34 12.83 -12.40
C LEU A 101 7.01 13.86 -11.30
N ILE A 102 5.74 14.03 -10.94
CA ILE A 102 5.34 14.94 -9.86
C ILE A 102 5.95 14.52 -8.53
N LEU A 103 5.85 13.22 -8.20
CA LEU A 103 6.41 12.69 -6.96
C LEU A 103 7.94 12.84 -6.92
N ASN A 104 8.61 12.54 -8.04
CA ASN A 104 10.06 12.71 -8.13
C ASN A 104 10.47 14.17 -7.92
N GLU A 105 9.79 15.12 -8.55
CA GLU A 105 10.05 16.55 -8.39
C GLU A 105 9.86 17.01 -6.94
N ILE A 106 8.80 16.51 -6.26
CA ILE A 106 8.59 16.79 -4.83
C ILE A 106 9.73 16.20 -3.99
N GLY A 107 10.13 14.98 -4.29
CA GLY A 107 11.20 14.28 -3.58
C GLY A 107 12.55 14.98 -3.71
N GLU A 108 12.93 15.36 -4.94
CA GLU A 108 14.18 16.06 -5.23
C GLU A 108 14.22 17.44 -4.55
N LYS A 109 13.17 18.24 -4.72
CA LYS A 109 13.09 19.59 -4.10
C LYS A 109 13.17 19.55 -2.58
N ASN A 110 12.66 18.51 -1.97
CA ASN A 110 12.66 18.35 -0.50
C ASN A 110 13.77 17.43 0.00
N LYS A 111 14.69 17.01 -0.88
CA LYS A 111 15.86 16.17 -0.55
C LYS A 111 15.46 14.86 0.17
N ILE A 112 14.30 14.28 -0.21
CA ILE A 112 13.81 13.02 0.33
C ILE A 112 14.66 11.90 -0.25
N LYS A 113 15.23 11.06 0.62
CA LYS A 113 16.06 9.92 0.23
C LYS A 113 15.65 8.70 1.01
N VAL A 114 15.84 7.53 0.42
CA VAL A 114 15.68 6.23 1.09
C VAL A 114 17.07 5.74 1.46
N ASP A 115 17.29 5.55 2.76
CA ASP A 115 18.52 5.00 3.29
C ASP A 115 18.55 3.47 3.09
N PRO A 116 19.72 2.87 2.81
CA PRO A 116 19.85 1.41 2.75
C PRO A 116 19.34 0.67 3.99
N ASN A 117 19.47 1.27 5.18
CA ASN A 117 18.96 0.69 6.42
C ASN A 117 17.43 0.61 6.46
N GLU A 118 16.73 1.55 5.81
CA GLU A 118 15.26 1.52 5.71
C GLU A 118 14.79 0.35 4.83
N ILE A 119 15.52 0.05 3.76
CA ILE A 119 15.25 -1.11 2.90
C ILE A 119 15.45 -2.39 3.70
N GLN A 120 16.55 -2.49 4.45
CA GLN A 120 16.81 -3.65 5.31
C GLN A 120 15.75 -3.82 6.40
N ALA A 121 15.33 -2.72 7.03
CA ALA A 121 14.27 -2.73 8.04
C ALA A 121 12.93 -3.23 7.47
N GLU A 122 12.57 -2.81 6.25
CA GLU A 122 11.33 -3.27 5.61
C GLU A 122 11.42 -4.76 5.22
N ILE A 123 12.57 -5.22 4.71
CA ILE A 123 12.80 -6.66 4.47
C ILE A 123 12.67 -7.43 5.78
N GLN A 124 13.29 -6.96 6.86
CA GLN A 124 13.20 -7.61 8.18
C GLN A 124 11.77 -7.66 8.70
N LYS A 125 10.97 -6.62 8.46
CA LYS A 125 9.55 -6.60 8.80
C LYS A 125 8.77 -7.66 8.01
N GLN A 126 9.03 -7.81 6.70
CA GLN A 126 8.42 -8.86 5.89
C GLN A 126 8.80 -10.26 6.39
N LEU A 127 10.06 -10.48 6.77
CA LEU A 127 10.51 -11.73 7.38
C LEU A 127 9.73 -12.05 8.67
N SER A 128 9.51 -11.04 9.51
CA SER A 128 8.76 -11.21 10.77
C SER A 128 7.28 -11.52 10.56
N MET A 129 6.71 -11.11 9.42
CA MET A 129 5.31 -11.38 9.06
C MET A 129 5.11 -12.77 8.46
N MET A 130 6.18 -13.43 8.01
CA MET A 130 6.13 -14.73 7.33
C MET A 130 7.09 -15.74 7.98
N PRO A 131 6.85 -16.14 9.24
CA PRO A 131 7.73 -17.04 9.97
C PRO A 131 7.84 -18.39 9.23
N GLY A 132 9.06 -18.90 9.14
CA GLY A 132 9.40 -20.14 8.42
C GLY A 132 9.69 -19.94 6.92
N GLN A 133 9.53 -18.73 6.38
CA GLN A 133 9.85 -18.42 4.98
C GLN A 133 11.05 -17.47 4.83
N GLU A 134 11.78 -17.22 5.90
CA GLU A 134 12.87 -16.23 5.97
C GLU A 134 13.91 -16.46 4.87
N LYS A 135 14.30 -17.73 4.65
CA LYS A 135 15.27 -18.08 3.61
C LYS A 135 14.75 -17.78 2.21
N ILE A 136 13.47 -18.04 1.95
CA ILE A 136 12.86 -17.80 0.64
C ILE A 136 12.86 -16.30 0.33
N ILE A 137 12.44 -15.47 1.30
CA ILE A 137 12.39 -14.02 1.16
C ILE A 137 13.80 -13.45 0.97
N MET A 138 14.76 -13.88 1.79
CA MET A 138 16.16 -13.43 1.67
C MET A 138 16.78 -13.82 0.32
N ASP A 139 16.54 -15.06 -0.14
CA ASP A 139 17.04 -15.54 -1.43
C ASP A 139 16.38 -14.78 -2.59
N TYR A 140 15.09 -14.44 -2.46
CA TYR A 140 14.39 -13.62 -3.46
C TYR A 140 15.05 -12.25 -3.64
N TYR A 141 15.31 -11.50 -2.57
CA TYR A 141 15.96 -10.20 -2.66
C TYR A 141 17.43 -10.28 -3.11
N LYS A 142 18.15 -11.35 -2.72
CA LYS A 142 19.54 -11.57 -3.18
C LYS A 142 19.63 -11.88 -4.66
N LYS A 143 18.70 -12.69 -5.18
CA LYS A 143 18.72 -13.14 -6.58
C LYS A 143 18.06 -12.15 -7.53
N ASN A 144 17.26 -11.22 -7.03
CA ASN A 144 16.50 -10.25 -7.83
C ASN A 144 16.83 -8.81 -7.43
N PRO A 145 17.89 -8.20 -7.98
CA PRO A 145 18.22 -6.79 -7.71
C PRO A 145 17.08 -5.82 -8.03
N SER A 146 16.25 -6.16 -9.05
CA SER A 146 15.05 -5.41 -9.40
C SER A 146 14.00 -5.37 -8.28
N ALA A 147 13.90 -6.43 -7.47
CA ALA A 147 13.00 -6.46 -6.33
C ALA A 147 13.42 -5.44 -5.24
N SER A 148 14.73 -5.34 -4.97
CA SER A 148 15.26 -4.33 -4.05
C SER A 148 15.07 -2.91 -4.59
N ALA A 149 15.22 -2.70 -5.89
CA ALA A 149 14.96 -1.41 -6.54
C ALA A 149 13.48 -1.04 -6.46
N SER A 150 12.58 -2.00 -6.70
CA SER A 150 11.14 -1.82 -6.56
C SER A 150 10.74 -1.46 -5.12
N LEU A 151 11.28 -2.18 -4.14
CA LEU A 151 11.06 -1.87 -2.72
C LEU A 151 11.53 -0.47 -2.35
N ARG A 152 12.71 -0.07 -2.85
CA ARG A 152 13.21 1.30 -2.69
C ARG A 152 12.27 2.34 -3.29
N GLY A 153 11.71 2.08 -4.47
CA GLY A 153 10.71 2.94 -5.12
C GLY A 153 9.46 3.10 -4.26
N THR A 154 8.95 1.99 -3.71
CA THR A 154 7.79 2.00 -2.80
C THR A 154 8.06 2.83 -1.54
N LEU A 155 9.20 2.62 -0.89
CA LEU A 155 9.60 3.39 0.29
C LEU A 155 9.78 4.88 -0.02
N TYR A 156 10.35 5.21 -1.18
CA TYR A 156 10.49 6.58 -1.64
C TYR A 156 9.14 7.27 -1.82
N GLU A 157 8.21 6.61 -2.50
CA GLU A 157 6.84 7.09 -2.66
C GLU A 157 6.15 7.29 -1.31
N GLU A 158 6.24 6.32 -0.40
CA GLU A 158 5.67 6.44 0.95
C GLU A 158 6.24 7.63 1.73
N LYS A 159 7.55 7.87 1.64
CA LYS A 159 8.19 9.02 2.29
C LYS A 159 7.67 10.34 1.72
N ILE A 160 7.48 10.44 0.40
CA ILE A 160 6.92 11.62 -0.23
C ILE A 160 5.46 11.84 0.20
N ILE A 161 4.65 10.79 0.18
CA ILE A 161 3.25 10.87 0.63
C ILE A 161 3.18 11.31 2.11
N ASN A 162 4.02 10.75 2.97
CA ASN A 162 4.09 11.14 4.37
C ASN A 162 4.55 12.59 4.55
N PHE A 163 5.51 13.03 3.73
CA PHE A 163 5.92 14.44 3.70
C PHE A 163 4.75 15.35 3.31
N ILE A 164 4.00 15.02 2.26
CA ILE A 164 2.82 15.78 1.84
C ILE A 164 1.78 15.81 2.98
N LYS A 165 1.48 14.67 3.61
CA LYS A 165 0.58 14.58 4.76
C LYS A 165 1.02 15.50 5.90
N SER A 166 2.33 15.59 6.18
CA SER A 166 2.85 16.43 7.25
C SER A 166 2.68 17.93 6.98
N LYS A 167 2.57 18.33 5.70
CA LYS A 167 2.38 19.72 5.28
C LYS A 167 0.92 20.06 5.00
N ALA A 168 0.08 19.06 4.78
CA ALA A 168 -1.33 19.26 4.49
C ALA A 168 -2.13 19.68 5.73
N LYS A 169 -3.12 20.53 5.55
CA LYS A 169 -4.13 20.81 6.58
C LYS A 169 -5.09 19.62 6.62
N SER A 170 -5.11 18.89 7.72
CA SER A 170 -6.01 17.76 7.91
C SER A 170 -7.32 18.21 8.56
N ASN A 171 -8.45 17.84 7.98
CA ASN A 171 -9.75 17.94 8.62
C ASN A 171 -10.09 16.62 9.27
N LYS A 172 -10.16 16.60 10.60
CA LYS A 172 -10.59 15.41 11.33
C LYS A 172 -12.11 15.28 11.25
N ARG A 173 -12.59 14.15 10.79
CA ARG A 173 -14.00 13.78 10.79
C ARG A 173 -14.18 12.53 11.66
N ILE A 174 -15.09 12.60 12.60
CA ILE A 174 -15.50 11.44 13.38
C ILE A 174 -16.60 10.73 12.59
N LEU A 175 -16.42 9.45 12.35
CA LEU A 175 -17.34 8.60 11.60
C LEU A 175 -17.88 7.52 12.53
N ASP A 176 -19.14 7.12 12.31
CA ASP A 176 -19.62 5.87 12.90
C ASP A 176 -19.07 4.65 12.11
N LYS A 177 -19.26 3.45 12.68
CA LYS A 177 -18.76 2.20 12.09
C LYS A 177 -19.28 1.99 10.67
N ASN A 178 -20.56 2.24 10.43
CA ASN A 178 -21.20 1.98 9.13
C ASN A 178 -20.71 2.95 8.05
N GLU A 179 -20.50 4.21 8.41
CA GLU A 179 -19.90 5.22 7.53
C GLU A 179 -18.44 4.88 7.19
N ALA A 180 -17.64 4.44 8.20
CA ALA A 180 -16.26 4.02 7.97
C ALA A 180 -16.18 2.81 7.03
N GLU A 181 -17.00 1.79 7.24
CA GLU A 181 -17.07 0.60 6.38
C GLU A 181 -17.47 0.94 4.94
N LYS A 182 -18.42 1.86 4.74
CA LYS A 182 -18.81 2.32 3.40
C LYS A 182 -17.65 3.01 2.67
N ILE A 183 -16.91 3.88 3.36
CA ILE A 183 -15.77 4.58 2.77
C ILE A 183 -14.66 3.58 2.41
N ILE A 184 -14.35 2.64 3.30
CA ILE A 184 -13.33 1.61 3.04
C ILE A 184 -13.73 0.74 1.83
N LYS A 185 -14.99 0.35 1.71
CA LYS A 185 -15.47 -0.42 0.55
C LYS A 185 -15.36 0.36 -0.74
N ALA A 186 -15.78 1.62 -0.76
CA ALA A 186 -15.74 2.46 -1.95
C ALA A 186 -14.33 2.78 -2.46
N GLU A 187 -13.31 2.67 -1.61
CA GLU A 187 -11.90 2.87 -2.04
C GLU A 187 -11.23 1.56 -2.49
N ASN A 188 -11.85 0.40 -2.23
CA ASN A 188 -11.37 -0.91 -2.66
C ASN A 188 -12.02 -1.39 -3.99
N GLU A 189 -13.04 -0.70 -4.48
CA GLU A 189 -13.68 -0.88 -5.80
C GLU A 189 -13.04 0.03 -6.85
#